data_c31c7725973b94a2203a420b612dd2e0
#
_entry.id   c31c7725973b94a2203a420b612dd2e0
#
_cell.length_a   1.000
_cell.length_b   1.000
_cell.length_c   1.000
_cell.angle_alpha   90.00
_cell.angle_beta   90.00
_cell.angle_gamma   90.00
#
_symmetry.space_group_name_H-M   'P 1'
#
loop_
_entity.id
_entity.type
_entity.pdbx_description
1 polymer ?
#
loop_
_entity_poly.entity_id
_entity_poly.type
_entity_poly.pdbx_seq_one_letter_code
_entity_poly.pdbx_strand_id
1 'polypeptide(L)'
;ILGSNYALLRPEFHQIRDRVLSRRSSNTRSMVKNILISIGSSDPYNITLKVLRSIKLLKINVNIVVVLGSCAPYLNTIREYAQCNTQIKLLVDVNNMANLMSDADMAIGAGGVSSLERCCLGLPSLTIVTAKNQVSLAKNLLENKCHTVVSFSNKLDSYKITLGIEELYKNYRLRISMSKNSPKVCDGKGGARVVKAVD
;
A
#
# COMPACT_ATOMS: atom_id res chain seq x y z
N ILE A 1 -2.34 24.50 8.31
CA ILE A 1 -1.90 23.70 7.14
C ILE A 1 -2.38 22.27 7.36
N LEU A 2 -3.41 21.85 6.63
CA LEU A 2 -4.04 20.53 6.77
C LEU A 2 -4.31 19.89 5.39
N GLY A 3 -4.39 18.55 5.36
CA GLY A 3 -4.80 17.78 4.18
C GLY A 3 -3.65 17.13 3.42
N SER A 4 -4.02 16.26 2.48
CA SER A 4 -3.08 15.45 1.68
C SER A 4 -2.13 16.28 0.80
N ASN A 5 -2.52 17.51 0.44
CA ASN A 5 -1.68 18.44 -0.32
C ASN A 5 -0.42 18.90 0.44
N TYR A 6 -0.43 18.79 1.77
CA TYR A 6 0.69 19.12 2.65
C TYR A 6 1.39 17.88 3.21
N ALA A 7 1.13 16.72 2.65
CA ALA A 7 1.78 15.49 3.08
C ALA A 7 3.31 15.56 2.92
N LEU A 8 4.01 15.38 4.02
CA LEU A 8 5.48 15.35 4.03
C LEU A 8 5.96 13.98 3.59
N LEU A 9 6.09 13.80 2.29
CA LEU A 9 6.67 12.59 1.71
C LEU A 9 8.18 12.77 1.52
N ARG A 10 8.91 11.66 1.52
CA ARG A 10 10.33 11.66 1.18
C ARG A 10 10.52 12.12 -0.28
N PRO A 11 11.59 12.87 -0.60
CA PRO A 11 11.80 13.45 -1.94
C PRO A 11 11.78 12.43 -3.07
N GLU A 12 12.20 11.19 -2.81
CA GLU A 12 12.26 10.11 -3.79
C GLU A 12 10.89 9.81 -4.44
N PHE A 13 9.77 9.97 -3.69
CA PHE A 13 8.43 9.76 -4.24
C PHE A 13 8.10 10.77 -5.33
N HIS A 14 8.41 12.04 -5.10
CA HIS A 14 8.20 13.08 -6.11
C HIS A 14 9.13 12.89 -7.32
N GLN A 15 10.40 12.54 -7.09
CA GLN A 15 11.40 12.37 -8.14
C GLN A 15 11.03 11.30 -9.17
N ILE A 16 10.47 10.17 -8.74
CA ILE A 16 10.13 9.07 -9.66
C ILE A 16 8.68 9.13 -10.16
N ARG A 17 7.86 10.02 -9.60
CA ARG A 17 6.41 10.06 -9.80
C ARG A 17 6.00 10.07 -11.28
N ASP A 18 6.49 11.02 -12.06
CA ASP A 18 6.04 11.21 -13.44
C ASP A 18 6.36 9.99 -14.31
N ARG A 19 7.56 9.41 -14.14
CA ARG A 19 7.94 8.15 -14.80
C ARG A 19 7.02 7.00 -14.43
N VAL A 20 6.67 6.88 -13.14
CA VAL A 20 5.81 5.79 -12.65
C VAL A 20 4.38 5.95 -13.15
N LEU A 21 3.83 7.16 -13.12
CA LEU A 21 2.47 7.43 -13.60
C LEU A 21 2.36 7.21 -15.11
N SER A 22 3.33 7.66 -15.90
CA SER A 22 3.39 7.39 -17.34
C SER A 22 3.39 5.88 -17.63
N ARG A 23 4.23 5.11 -16.93
CA ARG A 23 4.26 3.65 -17.06
C ARG A 23 2.94 2.98 -16.66
N ARG A 24 2.26 3.44 -15.61
CA ARG A 24 0.97 2.89 -15.18
C ARG A 24 -0.15 3.22 -16.17
N SER A 25 -0.13 4.42 -16.77
CA SER A 25 -1.12 4.82 -17.77
C SER A 25 -1.00 4.05 -19.08
N SER A 26 0.23 3.72 -19.49
CA SER A 26 0.51 2.92 -20.69
C SER A 26 0.37 1.41 -20.45
N ASN A 27 0.34 0.97 -19.17
CA ASN A 27 0.26 -0.44 -18.85
C ASN A 27 -1.20 -0.94 -18.93
N THR A 28 -1.54 -1.53 -20.07
CA THR A 28 -2.83 -2.18 -20.33
C THR A 28 -2.92 -3.59 -19.73
N ARG A 29 -1.98 -4.00 -18.87
CA ARG A 29 -1.96 -5.36 -18.31
C ARG A 29 -3.12 -5.55 -17.35
N SER A 30 -4.00 -6.48 -17.69
CA SER A 30 -5.10 -6.91 -16.82
C SER A 30 -4.61 -7.72 -15.62
N MET A 31 -3.42 -8.34 -15.70
CA MET A 31 -2.91 -9.27 -14.69
C MET A 31 -1.99 -8.59 -13.66
N VAL A 32 -2.21 -8.91 -12.40
CA VAL A 32 -1.31 -8.59 -11.29
C VAL A 32 -0.23 -9.67 -11.21
N LYS A 33 1.03 -9.26 -11.20
CA LYS A 33 2.20 -10.13 -11.04
C LYS A 33 2.94 -9.89 -9.73
N ASN A 34 2.97 -8.64 -9.26
CA ASN A 34 3.74 -8.23 -8.10
C ASN A 34 2.85 -7.52 -7.07
N ILE A 35 2.81 -8.06 -5.86
CA ILE A 35 2.09 -7.49 -4.72
C ILE A 35 3.09 -7.00 -3.68
N LEU A 36 2.94 -5.74 -3.23
CA LEU A 36 3.67 -5.20 -2.09
C LEU A 36 2.80 -5.24 -0.84
N ILE A 37 3.33 -5.80 0.24
CA ILE A 37 2.68 -5.82 1.56
C ILE A 37 3.51 -4.97 2.53
N SER A 38 2.92 -3.92 3.09
CA SER A 38 3.56 -3.05 4.09
C SER A 38 2.51 -2.50 5.06
N ILE A 39 2.33 -3.18 6.19
CA ILE A 39 1.33 -2.84 7.21
C ILE A 39 1.91 -1.88 8.29
N GLY A 40 3.07 -1.31 8.01
CA GLY A 40 3.87 -0.52 8.93
C GLY A 40 5.09 -1.28 9.41
N SER A 41 6.04 -0.55 10.02
CA SER A 41 7.30 -1.15 10.44
C SER A 41 7.15 -2.17 11.57
N SER A 42 6.21 -1.96 12.49
CA SER A 42 6.03 -2.83 13.66
C SER A 42 4.99 -3.94 13.50
N ASP A 43 3.92 -3.70 12.74
CA ASP A 43 2.77 -4.63 12.59
C ASP A 43 2.42 -5.41 13.88
N PRO A 44 2.04 -4.73 14.98
CA PRO A 44 1.89 -5.35 16.31
C PRO A 44 0.74 -6.36 16.38
N TYR A 45 -0.13 -6.39 15.40
CA TYR A 45 -1.28 -7.31 15.33
C TYR A 45 -1.08 -8.46 14.35
N ASN A 46 0.14 -8.62 13.80
CA ASN A 46 0.48 -9.65 12.83
C ASN A 46 -0.50 -9.72 11.63
N ILE A 47 -0.86 -8.54 11.13
CA ILE A 47 -1.78 -8.42 9.98
C ILE A 47 -1.11 -8.93 8.72
N THR A 48 0.18 -8.75 8.59
CA THR A 48 0.99 -9.29 7.49
C THR A 48 0.75 -10.79 7.30
N LEU A 49 0.78 -11.59 8.39
CA LEU A 49 0.52 -13.03 8.29
C LEU A 49 -0.92 -13.34 7.85
N LYS A 50 -1.90 -12.56 8.33
CA LYS A 50 -3.30 -12.72 7.91
C LYS A 50 -3.47 -12.44 6.42
N VAL A 51 -2.82 -11.39 5.90
CA VAL A 51 -2.80 -11.05 4.46
C VAL A 51 -2.15 -12.18 3.65
N LEU A 52 -0.99 -12.69 4.07
CA LEU A 52 -0.30 -13.78 3.39
C LEU A 52 -1.15 -15.06 3.35
N ARG A 53 -1.82 -15.40 4.45
CA ARG A 53 -2.75 -16.54 4.50
C ARG A 53 -3.96 -16.34 3.59
N SER A 54 -4.51 -15.12 3.51
CA SER A 54 -5.60 -14.78 2.58
C SER A 54 -5.18 -14.95 1.12
N ILE A 55 -3.97 -14.49 0.75
CA ILE A 55 -3.44 -14.67 -0.60
C ILE A 55 -3.27 -16.17 -0.93
N LYS A 56 -2.77 -16.96 0.02
CA LYS A 56 -2.63 -18.41 -0.15
C LYS A 56 -3.97 -19.11 -0.36
N LEU A 57 -5.02 -18.71 0.39
CA LEU A 57 -6.38 -19.23 0.22
C LEU A 57 -6.95 -18.96 -1.18
N LEU A 58 -6.64 -17.81 -1.75
CA LEU A 58 -7.08 -17.43 -3.10
C LEU A 58 -6.34 -18.17 -4.22
N LYS A 59 -5.29 -18.93 -3.90
CA LYS A 59 -4.46 -19.71 -4.84
C LYS A 59 -3.96 -18.89 -6.04
N ILE A 60 -3.68 -17.59 -5.82
CA ILE A 60 -3.18 -16.70 -6.87
C ILE A 60 -1.66 -16.86 -7.01
N ASN A 61 -1.21 -16.87 -8.26
CA ASN A 61 0.21 -17.01 -8.58
C ASN A 61 0.83 -15.62 -8.83
N VAL A 62 1.46 -15.07 -7.81
CA VAL A 62 2.05 -13.70 -7.80
C VAL A 62 3.34 -13.68 -7.00
N ASN A 63 4.23 -12.77 -7.34
CA ASN A 63 5.39 -12.45 -6.50
C ASN A 63 4.92 -11.50 -5.37
N ILE A 64 5.36 -11.77 -4.16
CA ILE A 64 4.99 -10.99 -2.98
C ILE A 64 6.26 -10.40 -2.36
N VAL A 65 6.30 -9.10 -2.23
CA VAL A 65 7.32 -8.41 -1.43
C VAL A 65 6.67 -7.96 -0.13
N VAL A 66 7.21 -8.44 0.99
CA VAL A 66 6.80 -8.02 2.33
C VAL A 66 7.86 -7.10 2.91
N VAL A 67 7.45 -5.95 3.45
CA VAL A 67 8.34 -5.01 4.13
C VAL A 67 7.93 -4.87 5.60
N LEU A 68 8.89 -5.12 6.49
CA LEU A 68 8.77 -4.94 7.94
C LEU A 68 9.98 -4.21 8.50
N GLY A 69 9.88 -3.69 9.71
CA GLY A 69 11.01 -3.20 10.48
C GLY A 69 11.68 -4.31 11.28
N SER A 70 12.94 -4.12 11.65
CA SER A 70 13.72 -5.07 12.48
C SER A 70 13.11 -5.30 13.86
N CYS A 71 12.39 -4.30 14.39
CA CYS A 71 11.71 -4.39 15.70
C CYS A 71 10.29 -4.96 15.62
N ALA A 72 9.85 -5.51 14.48
CA ALA A 72 8.51 -6.09 14.36
C ALA A 72 8.37 -7.35 15.24
N PRO A 73 7.38 -7.42 16.15
CA PRO A 73 7.25 -8.54 17.09
C PRO A 73 7.13 -9.92 16.43
N TYR A 74 6.58 -9.95 15.23
CA TYR A 74 6.34 -11.19 14.48
C TYR A 74 7.30 -11.39 13.31
N LEU A 75 8.45 -10.68 13.29
CA LEU A 75 9.42 -10.75 12.19
C LEU A 75 9.89 -12.18 11.92
N ASN A 76 10.22 -12.95 12.97
CA ASN A 76 10.68 -14.32 12.82
C ASN A 76 9.58 -15.24 12.26
N THR A 77 8.34 -15.09 12.74
CA THR A 77 7.19 -15.84 12.20
C THR A 77 7.00 -15.57 10.69
N ILE A 78 7.13 -14.32 10.27
CA ILE A 78 7.02 -13.96 8.85
C ILE A 78 8.22 -14.49 8.04
N ARG A 79 9.42 -14.47 8.63
CA ARG A 79 10.62 -15.04 7.98
C ARG A 79 10.49 -16.53 7.73
N GLU A 80 10.07 -17.29 8.72
CA GLU A 80 9.80 -18.75 8.59
C GLU A 80 8.73 -19.01 7.54
N TYR A 81 7.63 -18.24 7.58
CA TYR A 81 6.57 -18.39 6.58
C TYR A 81 7.07 -18.10 5.14
N ALA A 82 7.93 -17.09 4.97
CA ALA A 82 8.51 -16.73 3.68
C ALA A 82 9.48 -17.82 3.17
N GLN A 83 10.29 -18.41 4.05
CA GLN A 83 11.21 -19.49 3.69
C GLN A 83 10.48 -20.72 3.10
N CYS A 84 9.28 -21.00 3.60
CA CYS A 84 8.45 -22.10 3.08
C CYS A 84 7.66 -21.74 1.81
N ASN A 85 7.77 -20.50 1.29
CA ASN A 85 6.98 -20.02 0.16
C ASN A 85 7.86 -19.18 -0.78
N THR A 86 8.35 -19.79 -1.85
CA THR A 86 9.31 -19.18 -2.80
C THR A 86 8.82 -17.90 -3.49
N GLN A 87 7.50 -17.65 -3.50
CA GLN A 87 6.89 -16.44 -4.04
C GLN A 87 7.03 -15.22 -3.13
N ILE A 88 7.47 -15.42 -1.86
CA ILE A 88 7.50 -14.36 -0.85
C ILE A 88 8.94 -13.93 -0.61
N LYS A 89 9.21 -12.65 -0.85
CA LYS A 89 10.47 -11.98 -0.49
C LYS A 89 10.24 -11.07 0.71
N LEU A 90 10.83 -11.39 1.84
CA LEU A 90 10.83 -10.54 3.03
C LEU A 90 12.01 -9.56 2.97
N LEU A 91 11.73 -8.29 3.13
CA LEU A 91 12.71 -7.20 3.25
C LEU A 91 12.55 -6.52 4.60
N VAL A 92 13.66 -6.18 5.23
CA VAL A 92 13.69 -5.57 6.57
C VAL A 92 14.40 -4.23 6.50
N ASP A 93 13.84 -3.20 7.15
CA ASP A 93 14.41 -1.85 7.26
C ASP A 93 14.83 -1.24 5.91
N VAL A 94 13.91 -1.26 4.94
CA VAL A 94 14.19 -0.73 3.61
C VAL A 94 14.21 0.81 3.58
N ASN A 95 15.12 1.38 2.80
CA ASN A 95 15.19 2.80 2.52
C ASN A 95 14.75 3.19 1.09
N ASN A 96 14.45 2.20 0.23
CA ASN A 96 14.07 2.38 -1.17
C ASN A 96 12.59 2.08 -1.45
N MET A 97 11.69 2.45 -0.52
CA MET A 97 10.25 2.14 -0.59
C MET A 97 9.60 2.66 -1.87
N ALA A 98 10.00 3.82 -2.38
CA ALA A 98 9.47 4.39 -3.61
C ALA A 98 9.70 3.45 -4.82
N ASN A 99 10.88 2.83 -4.94
CA ASN A 99 11.15 1.85 -5.98
C ASN A 99 10.32 0.59 -5.81
N LEU A 100 10.21 0.05 -4.59
CA LEU A 100 9.36 -1.11 -4.32
C LEU A 100 7.89 -0.86 -4.68
N MET A 101 7.37 0.33 -4.34
CA MET A 101 6.02 0.74 -4.73
C MET A 101 5.89 0.96 -6.24
N SER A 102 6.95 1.46 -6.90
CA SER A 102 6.99 1.59 -8.35
C SER A 102 6.83 0.23 -9.03
N ASP A 103 7.52 -0.81 -8.56
CA ASP A 103 7.58 -2.12 -9.21
C ASP A 103 6.36 -3.00 -8.92
N ALA A 104 5.56 -2.65 -7.91
CA ALA A 104 4.34 -3.37 -7.57
C ALA A 104 3.17 -3.02 -8.51
N ASP A 105 2.33 -4.00 -8.83
CA ASP A 105 1.07 -3.82 -9.57
C ASP A 105 -0.08 -3.44 -8.64
N MET A 106 -0.06 -3.92 -7.40
CA MET A 106 -0.96 -3.53 -6.33
C MET A 106 -0.28 -3.61 -4.96
N ALA A 107 -0.83 -2.91 -3.98
CA ALA A 107 -0.32 -2.98 -2.61
C ALA A 107 -1.41 -3.29 -1.59
N ILE A 108 -0.98 -3.88 -0.48
CA ILE A 108 -1.79 -4.05 0.74
C ILE A 108 -1.02 -3.38 1.87
N GLY A 109 -1.61 -2.37 2.49
CA GLY A 109 -0.88 -1.56 3.45
C GLY A 109 -1.74 -0.87 4.50
N ALA A 110 -1.10 -0.32 5.53
CA ALA A 110 -1.77 0.45 6.56
C ALA A 110 -2.32 1.80 6.04
N GLY A 111 -3.28 2.37 6.77
CA GLY A 111 -3.95 3.63 6.46
C GLY A 111 -3.21 4.90 6.92
N GLY A 112 -1.91 4.80 7.26
CA GLY A 112 -1.07 5.94 7.66
C GLY A 112 -0.50 6.73 6.48
N VAL A 113 0.59 7.48 6.72
CA VAL A 113 1.27 8.30 5.69
C VAL A 113 1.66 7.49 4.46
N SER A 114 2.04 6.23 4.62
CA SER A 114 2.34 5.35 3.49
C SER A 114 1.19 5.17 2.51
N SER A 115 -0.06 5.42 2.90
CA SER A 115 -1.19 5.45 1.97
C SER A 115 -1.10 6.64 1.00
N LEU A 116 -0.56 7.78 1.43
CA LEU A 116 -0.31 8.95 0.58
C LEU A 116 0.90 8.73 -0.33
N GLU A 117 1.92 7.98 0.12
CA GLU A 117 3.02 7.53 -0.73
C GLU A 117 2.50 6.67 -1.89
N ARG A 118 1.60 5.71 -1.60
CA ARG A 118 0.93 4.90 -2.63
C ARG A 118 0.07 5.76 -3.57
N CYS A 119 -0.64 6.75 -3.04
CA CYS A 119 -1.39 7.71 -3.86
C CYS A 119 -0.48 8.50 -4.79
N CYS A 120 0.64 9.02 -4.28
CA CYS A 120 1.61 9.78 -5.07
C CYS A 120 2.08 9.02 -6.30
N LEU A 121 2.26 7.72 -6.20
CA LEU A 121 2.70 6.84 -7.29
C LEU A 121 1.54 6.15 -8.05
N GLY A 122 0.29 6.50 -7.76
CA GLY A 122 -0.87 5.90 -8.43
C GLY A 122 -0.96 4.38 -8.25
N LEU A 123 -0.49 3.83 -7.12
CA LEU A 123 -0.45 2.41 -6.84
C LEU A 123 -1.81 1.91 -6.32
N PRO A 124 -2.54 1.07 -7.06
CA PRO A 124 -3.80 0.48 -6.59
C PRO A 124 -3.60 -0.23 -5.26
N SER A 125 -4.46 0.05 -4.28
CA SER A 125 -4.18 -0.41 -2.93
C SER A 125 -5.42 -0.86 -2.16
N LEU A 126 -5.26 -1.95 -1.41
CA LEU A 126 -6.11 -2.29 -0.29
C LEU A 126 -5.52 -1.68 0.98
N THR A 127 -6.25 -0.76 1.59
CA THR A 127 -5.83 -0.12 2.84
C THR A 127 -6.49 -0.79 4.03
N ILE A 128 -5.67 -1.23 4.98
CA ILE A 128 -6.13 -1.80 6.25
C ILE A 128 -5.95 -0.75 7.34
N VAL A 129 -7.06 -0.35 7.95
CA VAL A 129 -7.05 0.60 9.07
C VAL A 129 -6.62 -0.13 10.33
N THR A 130 -5.47 0.22 10.88
CA THR A 130 -4.88 -0.43 12.06
C THR A 130 -4.94 0.41 13.33
N ALA A 131 -5.31 1.69 13.22
CA ALA A 131 -5.39 2.62 14.34
C ALA A 131 -6.47 3.69 14.11
N LYS A 132 -7.02 4.24 15.20
CA LYS A 132 -8.10 5.23 15.14
C LYS A 132 -7.75 6.49 14.34
N ASN A 133 -6.50 6.96 14.45
CA ASN A 133 -6.02 8.14 13.72
C ASN A 133 -5.93 7.95 12.21
N GLN A 134 -6.05 6.72 11.71
CA GLN A 134 -6.03 6.42 10.27
C GLN A 134 -7.42 6.45 9.64
N VAL A 135 -8.50 6.44 10.43
CA VAL A 135 -9.88 6.31 9.95
C VAL A 135 -10.27 7.45 9.01
N SER A 136 -10.00 8.68 9.39
CA SER A 136 -10.36 9.86 8.60
C SER A 136 -9.68 9.86 7.23
N LEU A 137 -8.36 9.58 7.19
CA LEU A 137 -7.63 9.49 5.94
C LEU A 137 -8.13 8.34 5.06
N ALA A 138 -8.34 7.16 5.64
CA ALA A 138 -8.84 5.99 4.91
C ALA A 138 -10.23 6.25 4.31
N LYS A 139 -11.13 6.92 5.05
CA LYS A 139 -12.45 7.33 4.55
C LYS A 139 -12.32 8.28 3.35
N ASN A 140 -11.49 9.29 3.46
CA ASN A 140 -11.23 10.23 2.36
C ASN A 140 -10.69 9.51 1.10
N LEU A 141 -9.76 8.57 1.26
CA LEU A 141 -9.20 7.81 0.15
C LEU A 141 -10.24 6.89 -0.51
N LEU A 142 -11.17 6.33 0.27
CA LEU A 142 -12.28 5.51 -0.23
C LEU A 142 -13.28 6.37 -1.03
N GLU A 143 -13.71 7.51 -0.48
CA GLU A 143 -14.65 8.44 -1.12
C GLU A 143 -14.10 8.97 -2.45
N ASN A 144 -12.80 9.24 -2.52
CA ASN A 144 -12.11 9.66 -3.75
C ASN A 144 -11.76 8.49 -4.68
N LYS A 145 -12.19 7.27 -4.40
CA LYS A 145 -11.92 6.06 -5.19
C LYS A 145 -10.42 5.82 -5.44
N CYS A 146 -9.61 6.18 -4.46
CA CYS A 146 -8.16 6.01 -4.50
C CYS A 146 -7.72 4.62 -4.03
N HIS A 147 -8.38 4.12 -2.97
CA HIS A 147 -8.10 2.82 -2.37
C HIS A 147 -9.41 2.10 -2.04
N THR A 148 -9.38 0.77 -1.97
CA THR A 148 -10.34 0.01 -1.19
C THR A 148 -9.88 -0.02 0.27
N VAL A 149 -10.83 -0.11 1.19
CA VAL A 149 -10.54 -0.01 2.63
C VAL A 149 -11.18 -1.16 3.39
N VAL A 150 -10.38 -1.85 4.20
CA VAL A 150 -10.86 -2.74 5.24
C VAL A 150 -10.68 -2.04 6.57
N SER A 151 -11.79 -1.73 7.23
CA SER A 151 -11.78 -1.06 8.52
C SER A 151 -11.50 -2.04 9.65
N PHE A 152 -10.65 -1.64 10.59
CA PHE A 152 -10.41 -2.35 11.84
C PHE A 152 -11.59 -2.11 12.78
N SER A 153 -12.48 -3.07 12.93
CA SER A 153 -13.29 -3.23 14.14
C SER A 153 -12.54 -4.21 15.05
N ASN A 154 -12.74 -4.18 16.36
CA ASN A 154 -12.00 -4.91 17.39
C ASN A 154 -11.67 -6.41 17.11
N LYS A 155 -12.14 -6.95 15.98
CA LYS A 155 -11.75 -8.23 15.38
C LYS A 155 -11.52 -7.99 13.88
N LEU A 156 -10.26 -7.90 13.46
CA LEU A 156 -9.93 -7.88 12.05
C LEU A 156 -10.38 -9.19 11.42
N ASP A 157 -11.44 -9.11 10.65
CA ASP A 157 -12.04 -10.25 9.98
C ASP A 157 -11.17 -10.64 8.76
N SER A 158 -10.49 -11.77 8.87
CA SER A 158 -9.67 -12.31 7.78
C SER A 158 -10.49 -12.53 6.50
N TYR A 159 -11.78 -12.78 6.62
CA TYR A 159 -12.68 -12.91 5.48
C TYR A 159 -12.80 -11.59 4.71
N LYS A 160 -12.95 -10.45 5.39
CA LYS A 160 -12.99 -9.13 4.73
C LYS A 160 -11.67 -8.80 4.03
N ILE A 161 -10.53 -9.18 4.63
CA ILE A 161 -9.22 -9.04 3.97
C ILE A 161 -9.20 -9.87 2.68
N THR A 162 -9.62 -11.12 2.75
CA THR A 162 -9.63 -12.04 1.60
C THR A 162 -10.51 -11.48 0.48
N LEU A 163 -11.72 -11.03 0.78
CA LEU A 163 -12.62 -10.42 -0.21
C LEU A 163 -12.03 -9.16 -0.85
N GLY A 164 -11.43 -8.27 -0.04
CA GLY A 164 -10.80 -7.05 -0.55
C GLY A 164 -9.61 -7.34 -1.46
N ILE A 165 -8.80 -8.36 -1.13
CA ILE A 165 -7.70 -8.82 -1.97
C ILE A 165 -8.23 -9.39 -3.29
N GLU A 166 -9.23 -10.26 -3.21
CA GLU A 166 -9.84 -10.91 -4.37
C GLU A 166 -10.44 -9.89 -5.33
N GLU A 167 -11.21 -8.93 -4.80
CA GLU A 167 -11.79 -7.85 -5.59
C GLU A 167 -10.70 -7.04 -6.30
N LEU A 168 -9.70 -6.57 -5.56
CA LEU A 168 -8.63 -5.75 -6.14
C LEU A 168 -7.80 -6.54 -7.16
N TYR A 169 -7.56 -7.83 -6.91
CA TYR A 169 -6.83 -8.70 -7.82
C TYR A 169 -7.59 -8.96 -9.13
N LYS A 170 -8.89 -9.30 -9.05
CA LYS A 170 -9.71 -9.65 -10.22
C LYS A 170 -10.20 -8.42 -11.00
N ASN A 171 -10.48 -7.30 -10.33
CA ASN A 171 -11.12 -6.14 -10.92
C ASN A 171 -10.10 -5.15 -11.53
N TYR A 172 -9.73 -5.39 -12.77
CA TYR A 172 -8.84 -4.52 -13.53
C TYR A 172 -9.34 -3.08 -13.66
N ARG A 173 -10.65 -2.88 -13.91
CA ARG A 173 -11.26 -1.54 -14.03
C ARG A 173 -11.13 -0.74 -12.74
N LEU A 174 -11.28 -1.41 -11.60
CA LEU A 174 -11.07 -0.81 -10.28
C LEU A 174 -9.63 -0.33 -10.11
N ARG A 175 -8.63 -1.17 -10.46
CA ARG A 175 -7.22 -0.78 -10.38
C ARG A 175 -6.88 0.41 -11.26
N ILE A 176 -7.40 0.47 -12.50
CA ILE A 176 -7.22 1.64 -13.39
C ILE A 176 -7.84 2.90 -12.78
N SER A 177 -9.06 2.80 -12.24
CA SER A 177 -9.72 3.93 -11.58
C SER A 177 -8.88 4.46 -10.43
N MET A 178 -8.37 3.58 -9.58
CA MET A 178 -7.47 3.95 -8.48
C MET A 178 -6.20 4.62 -8.97
N SER A 179 -5.52 4.06 -9.97
CA SER A 179 -4.29 4.63 -10.53
C SER A 179 -4.51 6.03 -11.12
N LYS A 180 -5.70 6.34 -11.63
CA LYS A 180 -6.05 7.65 -12.16
C LYS A 180 -6.45 8.66 -11.07
N ASN A 181 -7.08 8.21 -10.00
CA ASN A 181 -7.61 9.08 -8.95
C ASN A 181 -6.58 9.39 -7.86
N SER A 182 -5.81 8.39 -7.44
CA SER A 182 -4.85 8.52 -6.33
C SER A 182 -3.83 9.67 -6.53
N PRO A 183 -3.24 9.89 -7.72
CA PRO A 183 -2.29 10.98 -7.94
C PRO A 183 -2.88 12.39 -7.81
N LYS A 184 -4.22 12.52 -7.87
CA LYS A 184 -4.93 13.79 -7.67
C LYS A 184 -5.02 14.17 -6.20
N VAL A 185 -4.97 13.17 -5.30
CA VAL A 185 -5.04 13.37 -3.84
C VAL A 185 -3.69 13.75 -3.26
N CYS A 186 -2.60 13.20 -3.79
CA CYS A 186 -1.25 13.49 -3.31
C CYS A 186 -0.26 13.58 -4.47
N ASP A 187 0.35 14.75 -4.66
CA ASP A 187 1.32 15.00 -5.73
C ASP A 187 2.79 14.92 -5.30
N GLY A 188 3.04 14.68 -4.01
CA GLY A 188 4.39 14.57 -3.44
C GLY A 188 5.09 15.91 -3.21
N LYS A 189 4.43 17.06 -3.43
CA LYS A 189 5.00 18.42 -3.25
C LYS A 189 4.65 19.07 -1.91
N GLY A 190 4.13 18.31 -0.96
CA GLY A 190 3.68 18.83 0.32
C GLY A 190 4.78 19.51 1.10
N GLY A 191 6.01 18.98 1.12
CA GLY A 191 7.15 19.61 1.78
C GLY A 191 7.45 21.01 1.27
N ALA A 192 7.49 21.22 -0.04
CA ALA A 192 7.72 22.53 -0.65
C ALA A 192 6.59 23.54 -0.31
N ARG A 193 5.34 23.05 -0.23
CA ARG A 193 4.21 23.92 0.18
C ARG A 193 4.28 24.31 1.66
N VAL A 194 4.74 23.41 2.52
CA VAL A 194 4.93 23.70 3.95
C VAL A 194 6.00 24.77 4.13
N VAL A 195 7.17 24.61 3.50
CA VAL A 195 8.25 25.61 3.55
C VAL A 195 7.73 26.96 3.12
N LYS A 196 7.10 27.07 1.94
CA LYS A 196 6.54 28.33 1.43
C LYS A 196 5.46 28.97 2.32
N ALA A 197 4.83 28.21 3.18
CA ALA A 197 3.77 28.71 4.07
C ALA A 197 4.30 29.15 5.45
N VAL A 198 5.57 28.87 5.76
CA VAL A 198 6.26 29.21 7.02
C VAL A 198 7.22 30.39 6.81
N ASP A 199 7.71 30.60 5.58
CA ASP A 199 8.45 31.79 5.13
C ASP A 199 7.48 32.98 4.96
#